data_cbe35c0440c1b57a812e21984b0e283c
#
_entry.id   cbe35c0440c1b57a812e21984b0e283c
#
_cell.length_a   1.000
_cell.length_b   1.000
_cell.length_c   1.000
_cell.angle_alpha   90.00
_cell.angle_beta   90.00
_cell.angle_gamma   90.00
#
_symmetry.space_group_name_H-M   'P 1'
#
loop_
_entity.id
_entity.type
_entity.pdbx_description
1 polymer ?
#
loop_
_entity_poly.entity_id
_entity_poly.type
_entity_poly.pdbx_seq_one_letter_code
_entity_poly.pdbx_strand_id
1 'polypeptide(L)'
;MLPHIREARKGRLIFTSSVVGVTGFKNISPYALSKSAIESLAKCLEIENRQYGISVHLFHPPLTNTTSASGLMIPKEFKANPREVGKAFAKHIWSKKFIIYPSFSTALSLRFSYRHPLFFDRMLTKMADKAKQSLV
;
A
#
# COMPACT_ATOMS: atom_id res chain seq x y z
N MET A 1 18.77 -1.26 -14.34
CA MET A 1 18.84 -1.33 -12.85
C MET A 1 18.91 -2.77 -12.32
N LEU A 2 17.96 -3.65 -12.62
CA LEU A 2 17.95 -5.02 -12.07
C LEU A 2 19.19 -5.86 -12.40
N PRO A 3 19.75 -5.85 -13.63
CA PRO A 3 21.00 -6.57 -13.92
C PRO A 3 22.15 -6.17 -13.00
N HIS A 4 22.40 -4.87 -12.82
CA HIS A 4 23.49 -4.38 -11.97
C HIS A 4 23.34 -4.79 -10.50
N ILE A 5 22.11 -4.82 -9.98
CA ILE A 5 21.87 -5.24 -8.59
C ILE A 5 22.10 -6.76 -8.46
N ARG A 6 21.79 -7.53 -9.51
CA ARG A 6 22.07 -8.97 -9.55
C ARG A 6 23.56 -9.26 -9.57
N GLU A 7 24.33 -8.53 -10.36
CA GLU A 7 25.81 -8.63 -10.40
C GLU A 7 26.43 -8.30 -9.03
N ALA A 8 25.95 -7.22 -8.40
CA ALA A 8 26.39 -6.81 -7.08
C ALA A 8 25.98 -7.79 -5.96
N ARG A 9 25.07 -8.74 -6.24
CA ARG A 9 24.51 -9.72 -5.29
C ARG A 9 24.02 -9.07 -3.98
N LYS A 10 23.59 -7.82 -4.06
CA LYS A 10 23.13 -7.05 -2.92
C LYS A 10 22.17 -5.96 -3.40
N GLY A 11 20.96 -5.96 -2.86
CA GLY A 11 19.99 -4.92 -3.20
C GLY A 11 18.72 -5.02 -2.41
N ARG A 12 17.99 -3.91 -2.40
CA ARG A 12 16.67 -3.82 -1.80
C ARG A 12 15.75 -3.03 -2.71
N LEU A 13 14.64 -3.64 -3.09
CA LEU A 13 13.58 -3.02 -3.88
C LEU A 13 12.35 -2.84 -2.98
N ILE A 14 11.81 -1.64 -2.94
CA ILE A 14 10.61 -1.36 -2.16
C ILE A 14 9.57 -0.74 -3.08
N PHE A 15 8.45 -1.42 -3.23
CA PHE A 15 7.30 -0.97 -4.01
C PHE A 15 6.23 -0.40 -3.09
N THR A 16 5.68 0.75 -3.45
CA THR A 16 4.54 1.34 -2.73
C THR A 16 3.24 0.87 -3.34
N SER A 17 2.52 0.04 -2.61
CA SER A 17 1.17 -0.41 -2.96
C SER A 17 0.09 0.43 -2.26
N SER A 18 -1.10 -0.08 -2.17
CA SER A 18 -2.25 0.52 -1.49
C SER A 18 -3.23 -0.58 -1.11
N VAL A 19 -4.02 -0.37 -0.08
CA VAL A 19 -5.09 -1.29 0.31
C VAL A 19 -6.08 -1.55 -0.83
N VAL A 20 -6.33 -0.55 -1.68
CA VAL A 20 -7.22 -0.69 -2.84
C VAL A 20 -6.66 -1.60 -3.96
N GLY A 21 -5.36 -1.86 -3.96
CA GLY A 21 -4.76 -2.89 -4.81
C GLY A 21 -5.15 -4.31 -4.39
N VAL A 22 -5.66 -4.47 -3.17
CA VAL A 22 -6.14 -5.73 -2.62
C VAL A 22 -7.66 -5.82 -2.67
N THR A 23 -8.36 -4.74 -2.31
CA THR A 23 -9.82 -4.73 -2.14
C THR A 23 -10.58 -4.18 -3.35
N GLY A 24 -9.96 -3.34 -4.17
CA GLY A 24 -10.68 -2.45 -5.09
C GLY A 24 -11.32 -1.27 -4.36
N PHE A 25 -11.93 -0.39 -5.11
CA PHE A 25 -12.79 0.70 -4.62
C PHE A 25 -13.56 1.31 -5.78
N LYS A 26 -14.78 1.82 -5.52
CA LYS A 26 -15.62 2.41 -6.56
C LYS A 26 -14.95 3.60 -7.25
N ASN A 27 -15.15 3.72 -8.58
CA ASN A 27 -14.70 4.83 -9.43
C ASN A 27 -13.19 5.04 -9.55
N ILE A 28 -12.35 4.09 -9.09
CA ILE A 28 -10.90 4.15 -9.21
C ILE A 28 -10.28 2.84 -9.73
N SER A 29 -11.01 2.12 -10.58
CA SER A 29 -10.54 0.84 -11.13
C SER A 29 -9.18 0.89 -11.81
N PRO A 30 -8.80 1.92 -12.61
CA PRO A 30 -7.44 1.99 -13.18
C PRO A 30 -6.35 2.12 -12.12
N TYR A 31 -6.61 2.87 -11.05
CA TYR A 31 -5.68 2.98 -9.93
C TYR A 31 -5.57 1.65 -9.17
N ALA A 32 -6.70 1.02 -8.85
CA ALA A 32 -6.72 -0.29 -8.18
C ALA A 32 -5.96 -1.33 -9.01
N LEU A 33 -6.18 -1.39 -10.34
CA LEU A 33 -5.46 -2.25 -11.27
C LEU A 33 -3.95 -2.02 -11.20
N SER A 34 -3.50 -0.76 -11.24
CA SER A 34 -2.08 -0.43 -11.18
C SER A 34 -1.44 -0.91 -9.87
N LYS A 35 -2.14 -0.79 -8.75
CA LYS A 35 -1.65 -1.24 -7.43
C LYS A 35 -1.69 -2.76 -7.26
N SER A 36 -2.69 -3.45 -7.83
CA SER A 36 -2.73 -4.92 -7.90
C SER A 36 -1.58 -5.48 -8.76
N ALA A 37 -1.27 -4.82 -9.88
CA ALA A 37 -0.12 -5.20 -10.71
C ALA A 37 1.20 -5.10 -9.94
N ILE A 38 1.38 -4.02 -9.16
CA ILE A 38 2.55 -3.85 -8.27
C ILE A 38 2.63 -4.97 -7.22
N GLU A 39 1.51 -5.40 -6.65
CA GLU A 39 1.44 -6.51 -5.69
C GLU A 39 2.00 -7.81 -6.30
N SER A 40 1.53 -8.16 -7.49
CA SER A 40 1.94 -9.37 -8.18
C SER A 40 3.39 -9.28 -8.65
N LEU A 41 3.79 -8.14 -9.24
CA LEU A 41 5.17 -7.91 -9.68
C LEU A 41 6.17 -8.05 -8.52
N ALA A 42 5.88 -7.45 -7.38
CA ALA A 42 6.78 -7.53 -6.22
C ALA A 42 6.95 -8.97 -5.72
N LYS A 43 5.89 -9.79 -5.73
CA LYS A 43 5.96 -11.21 -5.36
C LYS A 43 6.84 -11.99 -6.34
N CYS A 44 6.65 -11.81 -7.64
CA CYS A 44 7.48 -12.45 -8.66
C CYS A 44 8.96 -12.06 -8.49
N LEU A 45 9.23 -10.75 -8.36
CA LEU A 45 10.60 -10.26 -8.20
C LEU A 45 11.26 -10.76 -6.90
N GLU A 46 10.53 -10.92 -5.81
CA GLU A 46 11.07 -11.51 -4.58
C GLU A 46 11.48 -12.96 -4.78
N ILE A 47 10.62 -13.76 -5.45
CA ILE A 47 10.89 -15.17 -5.74
C ILE A 47 12.11 -15.31 -6.66
N GLU A 48 12.14 -14.54 -7.75
CA GLU A 48 13.17 -14.62 -8.79
C GLU A 48 14.55 -14.13 -8.31
N ASN A 49 14.58 -13.15 -7.41
CA ASN A 49 15.83 -12.43 -7.09
C ASN A 49 16.41 -12.77 -5.72
N ARG A 50 15.73 -13.56 -4.91
CA ARG A 50 16.23 -14.02 -3.61
C ARG A 50 17.58 -14.73 -3.73
N GLN A 51 17.77 -15.55 -4.76
CA GLN A 51 19.02 -16.26 -5.03
C GLN A 51 20.23 -15.34 -5.32
N TYR A 52 19.96 -14.08 -5.69
CA TYR A 52 20.99 -13.06 -5.93
C TYR A 52 21.22 -12.15 -4.70
N GLY A 53 20.69 -12.52 -3.51
CA GLY A 53 20.83 -11.70 -2.31
C GLY A 53 20.03 -10.38 -2.34
N ILE A 54 19.03 -10.29 -3.24
CA ILE A 54 18.17 -9.12 -3.37
C ILE A 54 16.90 -9.37 -2.57
N SER A 55 16.52 -8.41 -1.73
CA SER A 55 15.24 -8.42 -1.02
C SER A 55 14.24 -7.48 -1.69
N VAL A 56 13.00 -7.95 -1.82
CA VAL A 56 11.90 -7.15 -2.36
C VAL A 56 10.84 -6.97 -1.29
N HIS A 57 10.29 -5.78 -1.21
CA HIS A 57 9.32 -5.43 -0.18
C HIS A 57 8.15 -4.65 -0.76
N LEU A 58 6.98 -4.82 -0.15
CA LEU A 58 5.79 -4.01 -0.38
C LEU A 58 5.58 -3.08 0.81
N PHE A 59 5.46 -1.79 0.55
CA PHE A 59 5.03 -0.80 1.53
C PHE A 59 3.55 -0.46 1.31
N HIS A 60 2.75 -0.61 2.36
CA HIS A 60 1.34 -0.24 2.36
C HIS A 60 1.13 0.98 3.28
N PRO A 61 1.12 2.22 2.73
CA PRO A 61 0.74 3.40 3.50
C PRO A 61 -0.75 3.35 3.85
N PRO A 62 -1.16 3.96 4.98
CA PRO A 62 -2.56 4.29 5.20
C PRO A 62 -3.02 5.32 4.16
N LEU A 63 -4.32 5.58 4.09
CA LEU A 63 -4.82 6.71 3.29
C LEU A 63 -4.14 8.00 3.75
N THR A 64 -3.34 8.59 2.89
CA THR A 64 -2.45 9.70 3.22
C THR A 64 -2.92 10.97 2.51
N ASN A 65 -2.85 12.11 3.19
CA ASN A 65 -3.24 13.40 2.63
C ASN A 65 -2.17 13.88 1.63
N THR A 66 -2.31 13.47 0.39
CA THR A 66 -1.42 13.79 -0.73
C THR A 66 -2.22 14.32 -1.91
N THR A 67 -1.55 14.95 -2.87
CA THR A 67 -2.17 15.39 -4.13
C THR A 67 -2.87 14.23 -4.84
N SER A 68 -2.28 13.05 -4.87
CA SER A 68 -2.91 11.85 -5.47
C SER A 68 -4.20 11.41 -4.77
N ALA A 69 -4.37 11.76 -3.50
CA ALA A 69 -5.56 11.45 -2.72
C ALA A 69 -6.57 12.62 -2.65
N SER A 70 -6.28 13.75 -3.30
CA SER A 70 -7.17 14.94 -3.26
C SER A 70 -8.50 14.70 -3.96
N GLY A 71 -8.51 13.90 -5.03
CA GLY A 71 -9.73 13.53 -5.74
C GLY A 71 -10.66 12.55 -5.00
N LEU A 72 -10.18 11.95 -3.89
CA LEU A 72 -11.02 11.12 -3.03
C LEU A 72 -11.82 12.02 -2.10
N MET A 73 -13.14 11.98 -2.21
CA MET A 73 -14.07 12.70 -1.32
C MET A 73 -14.12 12.07 0.08
N ILE A 74 -12.98 11.96 0.71
CA ILE A 74 -12.81 11.50 2.10
C ILE A 74 -12.30 12.69 2.90
N PRO A 75 -12.92 13.02 4.03
CA PRO A 75 -12.50 14.14 4.88
C PRO A 75 -11.03 14.02 5.29
N LYS A 76 -10.38 15.18 5.46
CA LYS A 76 -8.94 15.25 5.78
C LYS A 76 -8.60 14.56 7.11
N GLU A 77 -9.54 14.54 8.04
CA GLU A 77 -9.43 13.93 9.37
C GLU A 77 -9.17 12.41 9.30
N PHE A 78 -9.64 11.77 8.22
CA PHE A 78 -9.41 10.33 7.96
C PHE A 78 -8.15 10.06 7.13
N LYS A 79 -7.41 11.10 6.75
CA LYS A 79 -6.16 10.99 5.98
C LYS A 79 -4.97 11.21 6.91
N ALA A 80 -4.04 10.27 6.88
CA ALA A 80 -2.80 10.36 7.66
C ALA A 80 -1.90 11.52 7.16
N ASN A 81 -1.13 12.09 8.08
CA ASN A 81 -0.14 13.12 7.74
C ASN A 81 1.01 12.50 6.94
N PRO A 82 1.36 12.99 5.73
CA PRO A 82 2.43 12.44 4.91
C PRO A 82 3.78 12.38 5.62
N ARG A 83 4.10 13.38 6.44
CA ARG A 83 5.36 13.44 7.19
C ARG A 83 5.47 12.31 8.22
N GLU A 84 4.38 12.02 8.92
CA GLU A 84 4.35 10.95 9.91
C GLU A 84 4.40 9.56 9.25
N VAL A 85 3.73 9.40 8.11
CA VAL A 85 3.83 8.17 7.29
C VAL A 85 5.27 7.97 6.80
N GLY A 86 5.93 9.03 6.33
CA GLY A 86 7.33 8.99 5.91
C GLY A 86 8.28 8.62 7.04
N LYS A 87 8.11 9.20 8.24
CA LYS A 87 8.90 8.85 9.42
C LYS A 87 8.69 7.37 9.83
N ALA A 88 7.43 6.92 9.82
CA ALA A 88 7.11 5.52 10.14
C ALA A 88 7.72 4.56 9.10
N PHE A 89 7.70 4.91 7.83
CA PHE A 89 8.37 4.15 6.78
C PHE A 89 9.88 4.08 7.00
N ALA A 90 10.52 5.21 7.30
CA ALA A 90 11.97 5.28 7.55
C ALA A 90 12.42 4.37 8.70
N LYS A 91 11.61 4.27 9.76
CA LYS A 91 11.88 3.33 10.88
C LYS A 91 11.86 1.86 10.47
N HIS A 92 11.09 1.53 9.42
CA HIS A 92 10.89 0.16 8.97
C HIS A 92 11.59 -0.17 7.65
N ILE A 93 12.36 0.77 7.09
CA ILE A 93 13.02 0.61 5.78
C ILE A 93 13.96 -0.61 5.72
N TRP A 94 14.52 -1.00 6.86
CA TRP A 94 15.39 -2.18 6.99
C TRP A 94 14.67 -3.44 7.48
N SER A 95 13.34 -3.43 7.49
CA SER A 95 12.55 -4.62 7.85
C SER A 95 12.91 -5.80 6.93
N LYS A 96 13.00 -6.99 7.50
CA LYS A 96 13.19 -8.24 6.74
C LYS A 96 11.85 -8.82 6.24
N LYS A 97 10.71 -8.22 6.61
CA LYS A 97 9.39 -8.69 6.22
C LYS A 97 9.09 -8.26 4.77
N PHE A 98 8.46 -9.12 4.00
CA PHE A 98 8.02 -8.80 2.63
C PHE A 98 7.06 -7.59 2.63
N ILE A 99 6.09 -7.55 3.54
CA ILE A 99 5.19 -6.40 3.67
C ILE A 99 5.64 -5.51 4.83
N ILE A 100 5.84 -4.23 4.53
CA ILE A 100 6.19 -3.18 5.48
C ILE A 100 4.92 -2.38 5.82
N TYR A 101 4.61 -2.32 7.10
CA TYR A 101 3.49 -1.56 7.65
C TYR A 101 4.00 -0.36 8.46
N PRO A 102 3.40 0.84 8.31
CA PRO A 102 3.77 1.99 9.13
C PRO A 102 3.32 1.87 10.59
N SER A 103 2.28 1.07 10.85
CA SER A 103 1.74 0.85 12.20
C SER A 103 1.08 -0.52 12.34
N PHE A 104 0.87 -0.95 13.58
CA PHE A 104 0.17 -2.20 13.89
C PHE A 104 -1.30 -2.17 13.40
N SER A 105 -1.98 -1.03 13.54
CA SER A 105 -3.35 -0.87 13.04
C SER A 105 -3.44 -1.04 11.53
N THR A 106 -2.49 -0.47 10.78
CA THR A 106 -2.39 -0.69 9.32
C THR A 106 -2.16 -2.17 8.99
N ALA A 107 -1.31 -2.84 9.75
CA ALA A 107 -1.05 -4.28 9.57
C ALA A 107 -2.33 -5.11 9.75
N LEU A 108 -3.09 -4.83 10.80
CA LEU A 108 -4.34 -5.54 11.11
C LEU A 108 -5.39 -5.29 10.03
N SER A 109 -5.59 -4.03 9.65
CA SER A 109 -6.53 -3.64 8.58
C SER A 109 -6.20 -4.33 7.26
N LEU A 110 -4.91 -4.35 6.89
CA LEU A 110 -4.49 -4.97 5.64
C LEU A 110 -4.65 -6.49 5.67
N ARG A 111 -4.32 -7.15 6.79
CA ARG A 111 -4.55 -8.59 6.96
C ARG A 111 -6.04 -8.95 6.80
N PHE A 112 -6.91 -8.13 7.38
CA PHE A 112 -8.35 -8.29 7.22
C PHE A 112 -8.79 -8.06 5.77
N SER A 113 -8.24 -7.05 5.09
CA SER A 113 -8.51 -6.76 3.68
C SER A 113 -8.15 -7.91 2.74
N TYR A 114 -7.00 -8.56 2.96
CA TYR A 114 -6.60 -9.73 2.18
C TYR A 114 -7.56 -10.91 2.37
N ARG A 115 -8.12 -11.06 3.56
CA ARG A 115 -9.03 -12.17 3.88
C ARG A 115 -10.47 -11.89 3.42
N HIS A 116 -10.90 -10.62 3.48
CA HIS A 116 -12.28 -10.21 3.20
C HIS A 116 -12.34 -8.94 2.33
N PRO A 117 -11.83 -9.00 1.09
CA PRO A 117 -11.65 -7.78 0.28
C PRO A 117 -12.95 -7.04 0.01
N LEU A 118 -14.02 -7.75 -0.38
CA LEU A 118 -15.30 -7.12 -0.71
C LEU A 118 -16.05 -6.58 0.53
N PHE A 119 -15.86 -7.20 1.68
CA PHE A 119 -16.44 -6.68 2.93
C PHE A 119 -15.73 -5.37 3.34
N PHE A 120 -14.42 -5.34 3.24
CA PHE A 120 -13.62 -4.16 3.56
C PHE A 120 -13.95 -2.99 2.63
N ASP A 121 -14.09 -3.25 1.32
CA ASP A 121 -14.53 -2.24 0.36
C ASP A 121 -15.90 -1.68 0.70
N ARG A 122 -16.90 -2.54 0.99
CA ARG A 122 -18.24 -2.10 1.40
C ARG A 122 -18.22 -1.20 2.64
N MET A 123 -17.36 -1.52 3.61
CA MET A 123 -17.17 -0.72 4.82
C MET A 123 -16.58 0.67 4.46
N LEU A 124 -15.53 0.72 3.67
CA LEU A 124 -14.90 1.98 3.23
C LEU A 124 -15.86 2.83 2.39
N THR A 125 -16.61 2.21 1.50
CA THR A 125 -17.62 2.89 0.66
C THR A 125 -18.70 3.52 1.52
N LYS A 126 -19.26 2.80 2.50
CA LYS A 126 -20.25 3.35 3.44
C LYS A 126 -19.70 4.53 4.25
N MET A 127 -18.44 4.46 4.69
CA MET A 127 -17.78 5.58 5.39
C MET A 127 -17.64 6.81 4.49
N ALA A 128 -17.23 6.62 3.24
CA ALA A 128 -17.09 7.69 2.26
C ALA A 128 -18.44 8.34 1.92
N ASP A 129 -19.51 7.55 1.79
CA ASP A 129 -20.85 8.05 1.49
C ASP A 129 -21.46 8.83 2.67
N LYS A 130 -21.28 8.36 3.91
CA LYS A 130 -21.67 9.12 5.11
C LYS A 130 -20.93 10.46 5.21
N ALA A 131 -19.63 10.46 4.93
CA ALA A 131 -18.84 11.69 4.94
C ALA A 131 -19.31 12.72 3.90
N LYS A 132 -19.80 12.25 2.74
CA LYS A 132 -20.43 13.14 1.75
C LYS A 132 -21.73 13.77 2.24
N GLN A 133 -22.59 12.99 2.90
CA GLN A 133 -23.87 13.46 3.43
C GLN A 133 -23.70 14.49 4.54
N SER A 134 -22.62 14.44 5.31
CA SER A 134 -22.34 15.42 6.38
C SER A 134 -21.75 16.74 5.89
N LEU A 135 -21.40 16.85 4.60
CA LEU A 135 -20.86 18.06 3.96
C LEU A 135 -21.90 18.83 3.13
N VAL A 136 -23.13 18.33 3.05
CA VAL A 136 -24.31 18.95 2.43
C VAL A 136 -25.26 19.43 3.50
#